data_8467047f2f5c05ee232459a124819ae2
#
_entry.id   8467047f2f5c05ee232459a124819ae2
#
_cell.length_a   1.000
_cell.length_b   1.000
_cell.length_c   1.000
_cell.angle_alpha   90.00
_cell.angle_beta   90.00
_cell.angle_gamma   90.00
#
_symmetry.space_group_name_H-M   'P 1'
#
loop_
_entity.id
_entity.type
_entity.pdbx_description
1 polymer ?
#
loop_
_entity_poly.entity_id
_entity_poly.type
_entity_poly.pdbx_seq_one_letter_code
_entity_poly.pdbx_strand_id
1 'polypeptide(L)'
;MRAGVIGRADRLVPRMLAAGLEPVVHAGAQGASAGAVATVADYPGFFDALDHPRLYLLDLDPGPDVDRVVDESYVVMEPGDVVLDLTGSYWGDTLRRYRRMRHRSLFYVDAAFVEGAGAAALLASGDARGVELARPLLERLAGQGRFVHAGESGAAHFALTLHDAWRTALTQAASEVHQALEAFPNHAAPELLDALTGGLGAGAGARAAWLLDDAVRLEAATPLLAQSVMLELATALEELRPSPPPPRVGPFVHPDEIL
;
A
#
# COMPACT_ATOMS: atom_id res chain seq x y z
N MET A 1 12.84 -19.89 -0.07
CA MET A 1 12.40 -19.10 1.09
C MET A 1 10.90 -19.13 1.12
N ARG A 2 10.35 -19.60 2.23
CA ARG A 2 8.90 -19.74 2.42
C ARG A 2 8.33 -18.50 3.10
N ALA A 3 7.15 -18.05 2.68
CA ALA A 3 6.46 -16.93 3.33
C ALA A 3 4.94 -17.08 3.20
N GLY A 4 4.22 -16.65 4.22
CA GLY A 4 2.78 -16.72 4.29
C GLY A 4 2.07 -15.62 3.48
N VAL A 5 0.83 -15.89 3.06
CA VAL A 5 -0.04 -14.90 2.39
C VAL A 5 -1.42 -14.95 3.03
N ILE A 6 -1.90 -13.80 3.49
CA ILE A 6 -3.27 -13.60 3.97
C ILE A 6 -3.90 -12.46 3.17
N GLY A 7 -5.08 -12.68 2.60
CA GLY A 7 -5.80 -11.70 1.79
C GLY A 7 -5.77 -12.01 0.30
N ARG A 8 -5.39 -11.06 -0.57
CA ARG A 8 -5.44 -11.19 -2.04
C ARG A 8 -4.30 -12.07 -2.58
N ALA A 9 -4.49 -13.37 -2.51
CA ALA A 9 -3.51 -14.37 -2.99
C ALA A 9 -3.32 -14.31 -4.51
N ASP A 10 -4.35 -14.01 -5.27
CA ASP A 10 -4.32 -13.84 -6.73
C ASP A 10 -3.34 -12.76 -7.17
N ARG A 11 -3.11 -11.75 -6.36
CA ARG A 11 -2.15 -10.66 -6.60
C ARG A 11 -0.73 -11.01 -6.17
N LEU A 12 -0.57 -11.58 -4.97
CA LEU A 12 0.74 -11.80 -4.37
C LEU A 12 1.40 -13.11 -4.81
N VAL A 13 0.63 -14.21 -4.93
CA VAL A 13 1.18 -15.53 -5.25
C VAL A 13 1.93 -15.56 -6.57
N PRO A 14 1.39 -15.04 -7.71
CA PRO A 14 2.13 -15.01 -8.96
C PRO A 14 3.46 -14.24 -8.85
N ARG A 15 3.46 -13.12 -8.14
CA ARG A 15 4.66 -12.31 -7.92
C ARG A 15 5.69 -13.04 -7.06
N MET A 16 5.26 -13.73 -6.01
CA MET A 16 6.13 -14.54 -5.16
C MET A 16 6.75 -15.70 -5.93
N LEU A 17 5.97 -16.43 -6.71
CA LEU A 17 6.48 -17.52 -7.55
C LEU A 17 7.49 -17.04 -8.58
N ALA A 18 7.22 -15.92 -9.25
CA ALA A 18 8.15 -15.30 -10.19
C ALA A 18 9.46 -14.85 -9.51
N ALA A 19 9.40 -14.51 -8.22
CA ALA A 19 10.55 -14.16 -7.39
C ALA A 19 11.30 -15.38 -6.80
N GLY A 20 10.89 -16.60 -7.14
CA GLY A 20 11.46 -17.85 -6.61
C GLY A 20 11.19 -18.06 -5.11
N LEU A 21 10.07 -17.54 -4.62
CA LEU A 21 9.57 -17.75 -3.25
C LEU A 21 8.56 -18.88 -3.21
N GLU A 22 8.37 -19.46 -2.03
CA GLU A 22 7.42 -20.55 -1.76
C GLU A 22 6.24 -19.99 -0.93
N PRO A 23 5.13 -19.56 -1.56
CA PRO A 23 3.99 -19.05 -0.81
C PRO A 23 3.22 -20.17 -0.08
N VAL A 24 2.81 -19.87 1.15
CA VAL A 24 1.81 -20.63 1.91
C VAL A 24 0.59 -19.71 2.08
N VAL A 25 -0.58 -20.15 1.64
CA VAL A 25 -1.78 -19.31 1.61
C VAL A 25 -2.74 -19.71 2.74
N HIS A 26 -3.23 -18.73 3.51
CA HIS A 26 -4.33 -18.94 4.43
C HIS A 26 -5.65 -19.09 3.67
N ALA A 27 -6.47 -20.08 4.01
CA ALA A 27 -7.70 -20.44 3.25
C ALA A 27 -8.77 -19.34 3.19
N GLY A 28 -8.72 -18.36 4.10
CA GLY A 28 -9.57 -17.16 4.05
C GLY A 28 -9.11 -16.13 2.99
N ALA A 29 -8.02 -16.38 2.26
CA ALA A 29 -7.51 -15.51 1.23
C ALA A 29 -8.41 -15.51 -0.03
N GLN A 30 -8.64 -14.33 -0.59
CA GLN A 30 -9.35 -14.19 -1.85
C GLN A 30 -8.48 -14.68 -3.01
N GLY A 31 -9.08 -15.39 -3.97
CA GLY A 31 -8.35 -15.88 -5.15
C GLY A 31 -7.42 -17.07 -4.89
N ALA A 32 -7.60 -17.79 -3.78
CA ALA A 32 -6.76 -18.93 -3.36
C ALA A 32 -6.78 -20.18 -4.30
N SER A 33 -7.48 -20.11 -5.42
CA SER A 33 -7.62 -21.22 -6.38
C SER A 33 -6.45 -21.40 -7.35
N ALA A 34 -5.29 -20.82 -7.10
CA ALA A 34 -4.08 -21.04 -7.90
C ALA A 34 -3.46 -22.41 -7.55
N GLY A 35 -4.03 -23.44 -8.01
CA GLY A 35 -3.86 -24.90 -7.98
C GLY A 35 -2.51 -25.58 -7.72
N ALA A 36 -1.49 -24.91 -7.18
CA ALA A 36 -0.20 -25.53 -6.86
C ALA A 36 0.44 -25.01 -5.57
N VAL A 37 -0.32 -24.28 -4.74
CA VAL A 37 0.22 -23.62 -3.54
C VAL A 37 -0.41 -24.24 -2.29
N ALA A 38 0.41 -24.49 -1.27
CA ALA A 38 -0.06 -25.00 0.02
C ALA A 38 -1.07 -24.03 0.63
N THR A 39 -2.30 -24.52 0.86
CA THR A 39 -3.38 -23.75 1.48
C THR A 39 -3.70 -24.35 2.85
N VAL A 40 -3.74 -23.52 3.88
CA VAL A 40 -3.99 -23.91 5.27
C VAL A 40 -5.21 -23.20 5.83
N ALA A 41 -6.09 -23.92 6.52
CA ALA A 41 -7.41 -23.44 6.92
C ALA A 41 -7.40 -22.56 8.19
N ASP A 42 -6.48 -22.78 9.10
CA ASP A 42 -6.42 -22.10 10.39
C ASP A 42 -5.06 -21.45 10.64
N TYR A 43 -5.01 -20.51 11.56
CA TYR A 43 -3.79 -19.79 11.88
C TYR A 43 -2.69 -20.68 12.50
N PRO A 44 -2.97 -21.60 13.43
CA PRO A 44 -1.93 -22.48 13.96
C PRO A 44 -1.22 -23.27 12.85
N GLY A 45 -1.97 -24.00 12.03
CA GLY A 45 -1.41 -24.76 10.91
C GLY A 45 -0.72 -23.86 9.86
N PHE A 46 -1.23 -22.64 9.63
CA PHE A 46 -0.61 -21.67 8.73
C PHE A 46 0.78 -21.26 9.24
N PHE A 47 0.91 -20.94 10.53
CA PHE A 47 2.19 -20.58 11.12
C PHE A 47 3.13 -21.76 11.25
N ASP A 48 2.63 -22.98 11.54
CA ASP A 48 3.44 -24.21 11.58
C ASP A 48 4.03 -24.60 10.22
N ALA A 49 3.40 -24.14 9.13
CA ALA A 49 3.92 -24.35 7.78
C ALA A 49 5.05 -23.38 7.38
N LEU A 50 5.38 -22.38 8.22
CA LEU A 50 6.41 -21.36 7.96
C LEU A 50 7.66 -21.62 8.79
N ASP A 51 8.81 -21.25 8.22
CA ASP A 51 10.10 -21.36 8.92
C ASP A 51 10.28 -20.13 9.84
N HIS A 52 10.77 -20.37 11.06
CA HIS A 52 11.01 -19.29 12.04
C HIS A 52 12.34 -18.55 11.78
N PRO A 53 12.41 -17.20 11.84
CA PRO A 53 11.29 -16.28 12.09
C PRO A 53 10.30 -16.28 10.94
N ARG A 54 9.03 -16.41 11.28
CA ARG A 54 7.96 -16.53 10.31
C ARG A 54 7.66 -15.17 9.67
N LEU A 55 7.54 -15.16 8.36
CA LEU A 55 7.16 -13.96 7.61
C LEU A 55 5.84 -14.21 6.89
N TYR A 56 4.88 -13.31 7.01
CA TYR A 56 3.71 -13.34 6.17
C TYR A 56 3.33 -11.96 5.63
N LEU A 57 2.77 -11.97 4.42
CA LEU A 57 2.29 -10.81 3.71
C LEU A 57 0.79 -10.69 3.93
N LEU A 58 0.38 -9.51 4.36
CA LEU A 58 -1.02 -9.15 4.56
C LEU A 58 -1.43 -8.20 3.45
N ASP A 59 -2.34 -8.62 2.58
CA ASP A 59 -2.86 -7.82 1.46
C ASP A 59 -4.40 -7.88 1.44
N LEU A 60 -5.01 -6.97 2.17
CA LEU A 60 -6.45 -6.77 2.27
C LEU A 60 -6.79 -5.33 1.88
N ASP A 61 -8.06 -5.06 1.64
CA ASP A 61 -8.52 -3.69 1.56
C ASP A 61 -8.37 -3.00 2.93
N PRO A 62 -7.90 -1.74 2.95
CA PRO A 62 -7.77 -1.00 4.20
C PRO A 62 -9.09 -0.94 4.96
N GLY A 63 -9.05 -1.22 6.26
CA GLY A 63 -10.25 -1.17 7.09
C GLY A 63 -10.22 -2.11 8.30
N PRO A 64 -11.38 -2.34 8.93
CA PRO A 64 -11.51 -3.15 10.15
C PRO A 64 -11.07 -4.61 9.99
N ASP A 65 -11.18 -5.18 8.78
CA ASP A 65 -10.76 -6.54 8.51
C ASP A 65 -9.25 -6.75 8.68
N VAL A 66 -8.45 -5.70 8.44
CA VAL A 66 -7.00 -5.75 8.69
C VAL A 66 -6.75 -5.93 10.19
N ASP A 67 -7.45 -5.18 11.04
CA ASP A 67 -7.30 -5.31 12.50
C ASP A 67 -7.77 -6.68 12.98
N ARG A 68 -8.89 -7.18 12.45
CA ARG A 68 -9.38 -8.53 12.80
C ARG A 68 -8.33 -9.59 12.47
N VAL A 69 -7.75 -9.59 11.28
CA VAL A 69 -6.71 -10.55 10.88
C VAL A 69 -5.45 -10.41 11.73
N VAL A 70 -5.03 -9.18 12.01
CA VAL A 70 -3.89 -8.91 12.89
C VAL A 70 -4.16 -9.46 14.30
N ASP A 71 -5.37 -9.28 14.84
CA ASP A 71 -5.75 -9.75 16.17
C ASP A 71 -5.82 -11.28 16.25
N GLU A 72 -6.38 -11.93 15.24
CA GLU A 72 -6.48 -13.39 15.16
C GLU A 72 -5.10 -14.04 15.00
N SER A 73 -4.24 -13.50 14.13
CA SER A 73 -2.88 -14.01 13.92
C SER A 73 -1.97 -13.75 15.13
N TYR A 74 -2.14 -12.62 15.81
CA TYR A 74 -1.34 -12.22 16.97
C TYR A 74 -1.28 -13.28 18.06
N VAL A 75 -2.36 -14.06 18.25
CA VAL A 75 -2.44 -15.07 19.32
C VAL A 75 -1.44 -16.21 19.10
N VAL A 76 -1.19 -16.58 17.86
CA VAL A 76 -0.35 -17.72 17.48
C VAL A 76 1.07 -17.33 17.03
N MET A 77 1.33 -16.06 16.87
CA MET A 77 2.67 -15.55 16.52
C MET A 77 3.65 -15.69 17.69
N GLU A 78 4.91 -15.87 17.37
CA GLU A 78 6.02 -15.98 18.33
C GLU A 78 6.99 -14.79 18.20
N PRO A 79 7.73 -14.46 19.28
CA PRO A 79 8.73 -13.38 19.25
C PRO A 79 9.71 -13.55 18.09
N GLY A 80 9.86 -12.50 17.30
CA GLY A 80 10.70 -12.50 16.09
C GLY A 80 9.94 -12.65 14.78
N ASP A 81 8.67 -13.08 14.80
CA ASP A 81 7.84 -13.15 13.61
C ASP A 81 7.57 -11.74 13.02
N VAL A 82 7.40 -11.69 11.71
CA VAL A 82 7.26 -10.45 10.94
C VAL A 82 5.97 -10.43 10.15
N VAL A 83 5.16 -9.40 10.34
CA VAL A 83 4.04 -9.03 9.47
C VAL A 83 4.53 -8.05 8.43
N LEU A 84 4.30 -8.34 7.15
CA LEU A 84 4.50 -7.41 6.04
C LEU A 84 3.14 -6.89 5.59
N ASP A 85 2.77 -5.69 6.04
CA ASP A 85 1.49 -5.07 5.72
C ASP A 85 1.55 -4.36 4.36
N LEU A 86 0.92 -4.96 3.35
CA LEU A 86 0.76 -4.46 1.98
C LEU A 86 -0.64 -3.89 1.72
N THR A 87 -1.43 -3.67 2.76
CA THR A 87 -2.82 -3.22 2.64
C THR A 87 -2.95 -1.78 2.13
N GLY A 88 -1.89 -0.98 2.26
CA GLY A 88 -1.95 0.45 1.99
C GLY A 88 -2.91 1.17 2.94
N SER A 89 -2.97 0.73 4.18
CA SER A 89 -3.77 1.34 5.26
C SER A 89 -3.35 2.78 5.54
N TYR A 90 -4.24 3.52 6.19
CA TYR A 90 -3.87 4.81 6.77
C TYR A 90 -2.69 4.64 7.74
N TRP A 91 -1.66 5.47 7.59
CA TRP A 91 -0.41 5.35 8.35
C TRP A 91 -0.62 5.39 9.89
N GLY A 92 -1.61 6.14 10.39
CA GLY A 92 -1.95 6.15 11.81
C GLY A 92 -2.47 4.81 12.33
N ASP A 93 -3.22 4.06 11.53
CA ASP A 93 -3.64 2.69 11.86
C ASP A 93 -2.44 1.73 11.88
N THR A 94 -1.51 1.90 10.94
CA THR A 94 -0.24 1.17 10.89
C THR A 94 0.54 1.34 12.19
N LEU A 95 0.66 2.58 12.67
CA LEU A 95 1.36 2.86 13.93
C LEU A 95 0.68 2.22 15.15
N ARG A 96 -0.65 2.20 15.18
CA ARG A 96 -1.42 1.54 16.24
C ARG A 96 -1.15 0.03 16.26
N ARG A 97 -1.13 -0.62 15.09
CA ARG A 97 -0.83 -2.05 14.93
C ARG A 97 0.62 -2.36 15.30
N TYR A 98 1.56 -1.54 14.85
CA TYR A 98 2.98 -1.62 15.20
C TYR A 98 3.19 -1.60 16.72
N ARG A 99 2.60 -0.63 17.44
CA ARG A 99 2.70 -0.56 18.91
C ARG A 99 2.21 -1.83 19.57
N ARG A 100 1.09 -2.38 19.13
CA ARG A 100 0.54 -3.63 19.65
C ARG A 100 1.49 -4.80 19.46
N MET A 101 2.04 -4.96 18.26
CA MET A 101 2.96 -6.05 17.90
C MET A 101 4.26 -5.98 18.72
N ARG A 102 4.81 -4.80 18.90
CA ARG A 102 6.07 -4.56 19.62
C ARG A 102 6.04 -5.09 21.06
N HIS A 103 4.90 -5.07 21.76
CA HIS A 103 4.80 -5.57 23.13
C HIS A 103 5.13 -7.05 23.29
N ARG A 104 5.03 -7.83 22.22
CA ARG A 104 5.40 -9.26 22.20
C ARG A 104 6.69 -9.55 21.43
N SER A 105 7.48 -8.54 21.14
CA SER A 105 8.68 -8.67 20.29
C SER A 105 8.36 -9.21 18.90
N LEU A 106 7.17 -8.88 18.38
CA LEU A 106 6.75 -9.11 17.02
C LEU A 106 7.08 -7.88 16.17
N PHE A 107 7.41 -8.09 14.90
CA PHE A 107 7.71 -7.00 13.98
C PHE A 107 6.54 -6.71 13.04
N TYR A 108 6.18 -5.45 12.94
CA TYR A 108 5.18 -4.97 11.99
C TYR A 108 5.88 -4.03 11.01
N VAL A 109 5.95 -4.45 9.76
CA VAL A 109 6.60 -3.72 8.66
C VAL A 109 5.54 -3.37 7.65
N ASP A 110 5.29 -2.09 7.46
CA ASP A 110 4.41 -1.62 6.40
C ASP A 110 5.18 -1.49 5.08
N ALA A 111 4.54 -1.90 4.00
CA ALA A 111 5.15 -1.91 2.68
C ALA A 111 4.18 -1.47 1.59
N ALA A 112 4.71 -0.87 0.53
CA ALA A 112 3.92 -0.39 -0.59
C ALA A 112 4.67 -0.53 -1.91
N PHE A 113 3.98 -1.03 -2.94
CA PHE A 113 4.45 -0.92 -4.31
C PHE A 113 4.07 0.46 -4.86
N VAL A 114 5.05 1.19 -5.34
CA VAL A 114 4.85 2.47 -6.03
C VAL A 114 5.39 2.36 -7.45
N GLU A 115 4.59 2.79 -8.42
CA GLU A 115 4.95 2.78 -9.83
C GLU A 115 5.12 4.23 -10.30
N GLY A 116 6.26 4.53 -10.89
CA GLY A 116 6.58 5.87 -11.39
C GLY A 116 7.12 5.83 -12.81
N ALA A 117 7.38 7.00 -13.38
CA ALA A 117 7.86 7.17 -14.75
C ALA A 117 9.23 6.52 -15.07
N GLY A 118 9.93 5.99 -14.06
CA GLY A 118 11.24 5.38 -14.25
C GLY A 118 11.28 3.88 -13.94
N ALA A 119 11.01 3.50 -12.72
CA ALA A 119 11.02 2.11 -12.28
C ALA A 119 10.06 1.93 -11.10
N ALA A 120 9.43 0.76 -11.04
CA ALA A 120 8.67 0.38 -9.87
C ALA A 120 9.58 0.31 -8.63
N ALA A 121 9.09 0.72 -7.48
CA ALA A 121 9.78 0.58 -6.22
C ALA A 121 8.90 -0.15 -5.21
N LEU A 122 9.53 -0.96 -4.36
CA LEU A 122 8.92 -1.51 -3.16
C LEU A 122 9.47 -0.74 -1.97
N LEU A 123 8.61 0.04 -1.34
CA LEU A 123 8.93 0.74 -0.11
C LEU A 123 8.61 -0.18 1.07
N ALA A 124 9.41 -0.13 2.13
CA ALA A 124 9.04 -0.73 3.40
C ALA A 124 9.54 0.12 4.56
N SER A 125 8.80 0.14 5.65
CA SER A 125 9.14 0.88 6.86
C SER A 125 8.76 0.12 8.13
N GLY A 126 9.41 0.46 9.26
CA GLY A 126 9.21 -0.21 10.52
C GLY A 126 10.48 -0.29 11.35
N ASP A 127 10.44 -1.11 12.39
CA ASP A 127 11.62 -1.41 13.18
C ASP A 127 12.76 -1.95 12.29
N ALA A 128 13.96 -1.37 12.42
CA ALA A 128 15.10 -1.70 11.58
C ALA A 128 15.40 -3.22 11.57
N ARG A 129 15.24 -3.89 12.72
CA ARG A 129 15.42 -5.35 12.80
C ARG A 129 14.36 -6.11 12.03
N GLY A 130 13.09 -5.68 12.10
CA GLY A 130 11.99 -6.29 11.34
C GLY A 130 12.20 -6.13 9.83
N VAL A 131 12.61 -4.94 9.40
CA VAL A 131 12.92 -4.67 7.99
C VAL A 131 14.12 -5.52 7.51
N GLU A 132 15.18 -5.66 8.31
CA GLU A 132 16.32 -6.49 7.96
C GLU A 132 15.97 -7.99 7.87
N LEU A 133 15.10 -8.51 8.75
CA LEU A 133 14.60 -9.89 8.65
C LEU A 133 13.78 -10.10 7.37
N ALA A 134 13.00 -9.10 6.98
CA ALA A 134 12.17 -9.15 5.78
C ALA A 134 12.94 -8.81 4.49
N ARG A 135 14.11 -8.17 4.58
CA ARG A 135 14.89 -7.67 3.42
C ARG A 135 15.07 -8.70 2.30
N PRO A 136 15.49 -9.97 2.56
CA PRO A 136 15.70 -10.94 1.49
C PRO A 136 14.43 -11.23 0.69
N LEU A 137 13.26 -11.16 1.34
CA LEU A 137 11.96 -11.31 0.71
C LEU A 137 11.58 -10.05 -0.06
N LEU A 138 11.75 -8.87 0.55
CA LEU A 138 11.42 -7.58 -0.05
C LEU A 138 12.22 -7.30 -1.32
N GLU A 139 13.51 -7.59 -1.32
CA GLU A 139 14.40 -7.43 -2.50
C GLU A 139 13.97 -8.35 -3.64
N ARG A 140 13.60 -9.60 -3.35
CA ARG A 140 13.07 -10.53 -4.36
C ARG A 140 11.73 -10.05 -4.91
N LEU A 141 10.82 -9.58 -4.06
CA LEU A 141 9.51 -9.04 -4.49
C LEU A 141 9.63 -7.76 -5.30
N ALA A 142 10.65 -6.93 -5.03
CA ALA A 142 10.95 -5.75 -5.85
C ALA A 142 11.36 -6.13 -7.29
N GLY A 143 11.95 -7.31 -7.50
CA GLY A 143 12.32 -7.85 -8.80
C GLY A 143 13.29 -6.93 -9.55
N GLN A 144 12.90 -6.47 -10.73
CA GLN A 144 13.63 -5.48 -11.53
C GLN A 144 13.53 -4.05 -10.97
N GLY A 145 12.61 -3.83 -10.01
CA GLY A 145 12.44 -2.56 -9.33
C GLY A 145 13.48 -2.36 -8.24
N ARG A 146 13.28 -1.29 -7.48
CA ARG A 146 14.15 -0.91 -6.38
C ARG A 146 13.47 -1.16 -5.04
N PHE A 147 14.13 -1.84 -4.11
CA PHE A 147 13.75 -1.85 -2.71
C PHE A 147 14.26 -0.58 -2.00
N VAL A 148 13.41 0.05 -1.21
CA VAL A 148 13.75 1.25 -0.43
C VAL A 148 13.24 1.09 1.00
N HIS A 149 14.16 1.17 1.98
CA HIS A 149 13.77 1.34 3.38
C HIS A 149 13.34 2.79 3.58
N ALA A 150 12.04 3.01 3.77
CA ALA A 150 11.44 4.34 3.80
C ALA A 150 11.54 5.04 5.17
N GLY A 151 11.97 4.32 6.21
CA GLY A 151 12.13 4.87 7.55
C GLY A 151 11.40 4.07 8.63
N GLU A 152 10.94 4.76 9.67
CA GLU A 152 10.18 4.17 10.77
C GLU A 152 8.76 3.77 10.36
N SER A 153 8.08 3.00 11.23
CA SER A 153 6.74 2.46 10.94
C SER A 153 5.76 3.54 10.49
N GLY A 154 4.99 3.22 9.46
CA GLY A 154 4.02 4.11 8.83
C GLY A 154 4.58 4.93 7.66
N ALA A 155 5.91 5.05 7.51
CA ALA A 155 6.50 5.88 6.48
C ALA A 155 6.20 5.38 5.05
N ALA A 156 6.16 4.06 4.82
CA ALA A 156 5.85 3.50 3.50
C ALA A 156 4.37 3.74 3.14
N HIS A 157 3.43 3.55 4.07
CA HIS A 157 2.01 3.83 3.84
C HIS A 157 1.74 5.33 3.67
N PHE A 158 2.43 6.19 4.43
CA PHE A 158 2.34 7.64 4.22
C PHE A 158 2.90 8.04 2.85
N ALA A 159 4.06 7.48 2.46
CA ALA A 159 4.63 7.71 1.14
C ALA A 159 3.69 7.24 0.00
N LEU A 160 2.95 6.13 0.19
CA LEU A 160 1.93 5.70 -0.74
C LEU A 160 0.80 6.73 -0.86
N THR A 161 0.34 7.30 0.26
CA THR A 161 -0.67 8.37 0.25
C THR A 161 -0.19 9.59 -0.52
N LEU A 162 1.07 10.01 -0.30
CA LEU A 162 1.68 11.13 -1.04
C LEU A 162 1.82 10.80 -2.53
N HIS A 163 2.22 9.58 -2.87
CA HIS A 163 2.34 9.13 -4.25
C HIS A 163 0.98 9.18 -4.97
N ASP A 164 -0.09 8.71 -4.33
CA ASP A 164 -1.44 8.75 -4.89
C ASP A 164 -1.89 10.20 -5.11
N ALA A 165 -1.67 11.08 -4.14
CA ALA A 165 -2.00 12.51 -4.28
C ALA A 165 -1.19 13.20 -5.40
N TRP A 166 0.09 12.87 -5.52
CA TRP A 166 0.93 13.38 -6.62
C TRP A 166 0.43 12.89 -7.98
N ARG A 167 0.05 11.62 -8.10
CA ARG A 167 -0.55 11.10 -9.32
C ARG A 167 -1.85 11.81 -9.67
N THR A 168 -2.72 12.09 -8.69
CA THR A 168 -3.94 12.89 -8.87
C THR A 168 -3.61 14.27 -9.45
N ALA A 169 -2.61 14.96 -8.89
CA ALA A 169 -2.21 16.26 -9.39
C ALA A 169 -1.69 16.22 -10.83
N LEU A 170 -0.90 15.19 -11.18
CA LEU A 170 -0.42 15.00 -12.56
C LEU A 170 -1.58 14.72 -13.52
N THR A 171 -2.55 13.90 -13.13
CA THR A 171 -3.73 13.60 -13.94
C THR A 171 -4.57 14.87 -14.17
N GLN A 172 -4.77 15.68 -13.12
CA GLN A 172 -5.48 16.94 -13.24
C GLN A 172 -4.76 17.90 -14.20
N ALA A 173 -3.44 18.02 -14.07
CA ALA A 173 -2.64 18.85 -14.99
C ALA A 173 -2.75 18.36 -16.44
N ALA A 174 -2.72 17.04 -16.66
CA ALA A 174 -2.92 16.46 -18.00
C ALA A 174 -4.33 16.76 -18.55
N SER A 175 -5.36 16.69 -17.71
CA SER A 175 -6.74 17.04 -18.09
C SER A 175 -6.87 18.52 -18.49
N GLU A 176 -6.21 19.42 -17.79
CA GLU A 176 -6.20 20.85 -18.13
C GLU A 176 -5.47 21.12 -19.46
N VAL A 177 -4.36 20.42 -19.72
CA VAL A 177 -3.66 20.46 -21.01
C VAL A 177 -4.58 19.98 -22.13
N HIS A 178 -5.31 18.88 -21.90
CA HIS A 178 -6.28 18.35 -22.88
C HIS A 178 -7.37 19.38 -23.20
N GLN A 179 -8.00 19.98 -22.20
CA GLN A 179 -9.02 21.01 -22.38
C GLN A 179 -8.48 22.22 -23.15
N ALA A 180 -7.25 22.65 -22.88
CA ALA A 180 -6.62 23.73 -23.61
C ALA A 180 -6.36 23.37 -25.08
N LEU A 181 -5.95 22.12 -25.38
CA LEU A 181 -5.77 21.64 -26.75
C LEU A 181 -7.10 21.55 -27.50
N GLU A 182 -8.17 21.08 -26.87
CA GLU A 182 -9.50 21.02 -27.47
C GLU A 182 -10.05 22.43 -27.79
N ALA A 183 -9.75 23.41 -26.93
CA ALA A 183 -10.15 24.80 -27.13
C ALA A 183 -9.34 25.51 -28.23
N PHE A 184 -8.24 24.90 -28.73
CA PHE A 184 -7.40 25.52 -29.74
C PHE A 184 -8.10 25.51 -31.12
N PRO A 185 -8.27 26.68 -31.78
CA PRO A 185 -9.14 26.81 -32.97
C PRO A 185 -8.71 25.97 -34.17
N ASN A 186 -7.42 25.62 -34.26
CA ASN A 186 -6.86 24.90 -35.42
C ASN A 186 -6.78 23.37 -35.22
N HIS A 187 -7.46 22.84 -34.22
CA HIS A 187 -7.49 21.41 -33.89
C HIS A 187 -6.10 20.76 -33.79
N ALA A 188 -5.62 20.63 -32.56
CA ALA A 188 -4.39 19.87 -32.29
C ALA A 188 -4.56 18.37 -32.59
N ALA A 189 -3.50 17.71 -33.05
CA ALA A 189 -3.52 16.28 -33.27
C ALA A 189 -3.77 15.55 -31.91
N PRO A 190 -4.61 14.48 -31.91
CA PRO A 190 -4.91 13.73 -30.68
C PRO A 190 -3.64 13.17 -29.98
N GLU A 191 -2.63 12.79 -30.77
CA GLU A 191 -1.37 12.24 -30.28
C GLU A 191 -0.51 13.30 -29.55
N LEU A 192 -0.84 14.59 -29.66
CA LEU A 192 -0.10 15.66 -29.00
C LEU A 192 -0.24 15.59 -27.49
N LEU A 193 -1.40 15.16 -26.97
CA LEU A 193 -1.61 14.99 -25.53
C LEU A 193 -0.66 13.93 -24.95
N ASP A 194 -0.58 12.77 -25.60
CA ASP A 194 0.31 11.67 -25.18
C ASP A 194 1.78 12.09 -25.22
N ALA A 195 2.16 12.87 -26.27
CA ALA A 195 3.50 13.39 -26.39
C ALA A 195 3.85 14.41 -25.29
N LEU A 196 2.89 15.24 -24.88
CA LEU A 196 3.08 16.27 -23.86
C LEU A 196 3.06 15.70 -22.45
N THR A 197 2.19 14.73 -22.19
CA THR A 197 1.97 14.21 -20.82
C THR A 197 2.78 12.93 -20.52
N GLY A 198 3.45 12.36 -21.51
CA GLY A 198 4.27 11.16 -21.36
C GLY A 198 3.47 9.92 -20.94
N GLY A 199 2.17 9.86 -21.30
CA GLY A 199 1.32 8.73 -20.98
C GLY A 199 1.00 8.61 -19.48
N LEU A 200 0.79 9.72 -18.80
CA LEU A 200 0.33 9.74 -17.40
C LEU A 200 -0.96 8.94 -17.30
N GLY A 201 -0.90 7.77 -16.69
CA GLY A 201 -2.04 6.86 -16.54
C GLY A 201 -3.13 7.47 -15.65
N ALA A 202 -4.34 6.91 -15.78
CA ALA A 202 -5.53 7.35 -15.05
C ALA A 202 -5.32 7.37 -13.54
N GLY A 203 -5.90 8.37 -12.95
CA GLY A 203 -6.17 8.76 -11.59
C GLY A 203 -5.54 8.07 -10.39
N ALA A 204 -5.37 8.85 -9.38
CA ALA A 204 -4.94 8.42 -8.07
C ALA A 204 -6.06 7.68 -7.34
N GLY A 205 -5.67 6.78 -6.49
CA GLY A 205 -6.59 6.04 -5.65
C GLY A 205 -7.25 6.90 -4.57
N ALA A 206 -8.36 6.41 -4.01
CA ALA A 206 -9.13 7.06 -2.95
C ALA A 206 -8.30 7.50 -1.73
N ARG A 207 -7.11 6.95 -1.54
CA ARG A 207 -6.16 7.32 -0.46
C ARG A 207 -5.67 8.76 -0.55
N ALA A 208 -5.62 9.36 -1.74
CA ALA A 208 -5.21 10.76 -1.89
C ALA A 208 -6.10 11.71 -1.08
N ALA A 209 -7.37 11.36 -0.85
CA ALA A 209 -8.29 12.13 -0.01
C ALA A 209 -7.82 12.27 1.44
N TRP A 210 -7.06 11.33 1.98
CA TRP A 210 -6.50 11.44 3.33
C TRP A 210 -5.52 12.59 3.47
N LEU A 211 -4.84 12.95 2.37
CA LEU A 211 -3.88 14.06 2.38
C LEU A 211 -4.53 15.40 2.76
N LEU A 212 -5.78 15.63 2.41
CA LEU A 212 -6.48 16.89 2.74
C LEU A 212 -6.55 17.10 4.26
N ASP A 213 -6.85 16.04 4.99
CA ASP A 213 -6.94 16.08 6.45
C ASP A 213 -5.55 16.08 7.11
N ASP A 214 -4.64 15.26 6.60
CA ASP A 214 -3.27 15.15 7.11
C ASP A 214 -2.47 16.43 6.89
N ALA A 215 -2.59 17.08 5.72
CA ALA A 215 -1.89 18.33 5.43
C ALA A 215 -2.25 19.45 6.43
N VAL A 216 -3.52 19.56 6.80
CA VAL A 216 -3.97 20.51 7.81
C VAL A 216 -3.37 20.18 9.18
N ARG A 217 -3.38 18.91 9.58
CA ARG A 217 -2.91 18.45 10.90
C ARG A 217 -1.39 18.49 11.03
N LEU A 218 -0.68 18.26 9.94
CA LEU A 218 0.80 18.31 9.88
C LEU A 218 1.32 19.72 9.54
N GLU A 219 0.44 20.73 9.45
CA GLU A 219 0.78 22.10 9.08
C GLU A 219 1.59 22.20 7.78
N ALA A 220 1.35 21.26 6.84
CA ALA A 220 2.04 21.18 5.57
C ALA A 220 1.30 21.97 4.47
N ALA A 221 1.96 22.93 3.85
CA ALA A 221 1.39 23.70 2.75
C ALA A 221 1.40 22.88 1.44
N THR A 222 0.26 22.29 1.07
CA THR A 222 0.11 21.46 -0.14
C THR A 222 -1.04 21.96 -1.07
N PRO A 223 -1.06 23.25 -1.47
CA PRO A 223 -2.23 23.83 -2.15
C PRO A 223 -2.55 23.13 -3.48
N LEU A 224 -1.55 22.83 -4.31
CA LEU A 224 -1.76 22.17 -5.59
C LEU A 224 -2.30 20.75 -5.42
N LEU A 225 -1.70 19.96 -4.56
CA LEU A 225 -2.14 18.58 -4.30
C LEU A 225 -3.55 18.56 -3.70
N ALA A 226 -3.82 19.44 -2.73
CA ALA A 226 -5.12 19.56 -2.11
C ALA A 226 -6.21 19.94 -3.12
N GLN A 227 -5.95 20.94 -3.96
CA GLN A 227 -6.90 21.35 -4.99
C GLN A 227 -7.15 20.26 -6.03
N SER A 228 -6.13 19.55 -6.48
CA SER A 228 -6.26 18.43 -7.44
C SER A 228 -7.12 17.29 -6.88
N VAL A 229 -6.90 16.91 -5.62
CA VAL A 229 -7.73 15.89 -4.95
C VAL A 229 -9.17 16.37 -4.79
N MET A 230 -9.39 17.63 -4.44
CA MET A 230 -10.74 18.19 -4.31
C MET A 230 -11.48 18.23 -5.66
N LEU A 231 -10.79 18.55 -6.75
CA LEU A 231 -11.38 18.57 -8.10
C LEU A 231 -11.74 17.16 -8.56
N GLU A 232 -10.85 16.17 -8.33
CA GLU A 232 -11.13 14.76 -8.64
C GLU A 232 -12.37 14.27 -7.88
N LEU A 233 -12.45 14.57 -6.59
CA LEU A 233 -13.62 14.20 -5.76
C LEU A 233 -14.92 14.89 -6.24
N ALA A 234 -14.84 16.15 -6.68
CA ALA A 234 -15.98 16.89 -7.19
C ALA A 234 -16.48 16.29 -8.52
N THR A 235 -15.57 16.00 -9.46
CA THR A 235 -15.91 15.39 -10.75
C THR A 235 -16.54 14.02 -10.57
N ALA A 236 -15.99 13.20 -9.68
CA ALA A 236 -16.55 11.89 -9.35
C ALA A 236 -17.95 11.96 -8.70
N LEU A 237 -18.32 13.07 -8.08
CA LEU A 237 -19.67 13.31 -7.55
C LEU A 237 -20.70 13.58 -8.64
N GLU A 238 -20.28 14.08 -9.80
CA GLU A 238 -21.17 14.36 -10.93
C GLU A 238 -21.44 13.12 -11.80
N GLU A 239 -20.48 12.21 -11.95
CA GLU A 239 -20.59 11.06 -12.86
C GLU A 239 -20.95 9.75 -12.17
N LEU A 240 -20.39 9.48 -11.02
CA LEU A 240 -20.66 8.29 -10.20
C LEU A 240 -20.26 8.64 -8.77
N ARG A 241 -21.07 8.34 -7.78
CA ARG A 241 -20.64 8.51 -6.38
C ARG A 241 -19.26 7.85 -6.19
N PRO A 242 -18.20 8.61 -5.88
CA PRO A 242 -16.89 8.01 -5.67
C PRO A 242 -17.00 6.96 -4.57
N SER A 243 -16.27 5.88 -4.70
CA SER A 243 -16.05 5.03 -3.54
C SER A 243 -15.45 5.92 -2.44
N PRO A 244 -16.06 5.98 -1.27
CA PRO A 244 -15.49 6.77 -0.18
C PRO A 244 -14.04 6.31 0.04
N PRO A 245 -13.14 7.21 0.51
CA PRO A 245 -11.81 6.80 0.88
C PRO A 245 -11.91 5.60 1.84
N PRO A 246 -10.95 4.67 1.79
CA PRO A 246 -10.96 3.53 2.71
C PRO A 246 -11.11 4.03 4.16
N PRO A 247 -11.92 3.35 4.98
CA PRO A 247 -12.15 3.82 6.34
C PRO A 247 -10.85 3.83 7.14
N ARG A 248 -10.62 4.90 7.86
CA ARG A 248 -9.63 4.94 8.93
C ARG A 248 -10.18 4.16 10.11
N VAL A 249 -9.38 3.30 10.72
CA VAL A 249 -9.84 2.47 11.85
C VAL A 249 -9.58 3.16 13.19
N GLY A 250 -8.61 4.05 13.25
CA GLY A 250 -8.22 4.76 14.46
C GLY A 250 -8.28 6.29 14.34
N PRO A 251 -8.23 7.00 15.47
CA PRO A 251 -8.09 8.44 15.47
C PRO A 251 -6.74 8.85 14.88
N PHE A 252 -6.69 10.08 14.38
CA PHE A 252 -5.40 10.68 14.02
C PHE A 252 -4.47 10.70 15.25
N VAL A 253 -3.24 10.27 15.05
CA VAL A 253 -2.19 10.31 16.06
C VAL A 253 -1.03 11.11 15.49
N HIS A 254 -0.63 12.19 16.17
CA HIS A 254 0.51 12.98 15.73
C HIS A 254 1.80 12.13 15.82
N PRO A 255 2.74 12.24 14.85
CA PRO A 255 3.98 11.48 14.88
C PRO A 255 4.73 11.59 16.23
N ASP A 256 4.78 12.76 16.82
CA ASP A 256 5.47 13.01 18.11
C ASP A 256 4.80 12.32 19.32
N GLU A 257 3.56 11.87 19.18
CA GLU A 257 2.86 11.09 20.21
C GLU A 257 3.17 9.60 20.15
N ILE A 258 3.98 9.20 19.17
CA ILE A 258 4.24 7.80 18.81
C ILE A 258 5.60 7.35 19.32
N LEU A 259 6.52 8.28 19.45
CA LEU A 259 7.85 8.08 19.97
C LEU A 259 7.84 8.20 21.49
#